data_db2954f18640017587cfba5ba31a0f8f
#
_entry.id   db2954f18640017587cfba5ba31a0f8f
#
_cell.length_a   1.000
_cell.length_b   1.000
_cell.length_c   1.000
_cell.angle_alpha   90.00
_cell.angle_beta   90.00
_cell.angle_gamma   90.00
#
_symmetry.space_group_name_H-M   'P 1'
#
loop_
_entity.id
_entity.type
_entity.pdbx_description
1 polymer ?
#
loop_
_entity_poly.entity_id
_entity_poly.type
_entity_poly.pdbx_seq_one_letter_code
_entity_poly.pdbx_strand_id
1 'polypeptide(L)'
;STLGAVDVANFCKRHNVPDDDAAMIAWLVENHLLMSVVAQRRDIYDPEVISEFASAVRSHNHLNLLYTLTLADIRATNDNLWNDWKASLLRELYLMTQKALDNGLQCQVTLNERVATHKHQARQILQERATNPTSIDTLWSRFDDDYFVRFKPTQIAWHTDEIIKAQDE
;
A
#
# COMPACT_ATOMS: atom_id res chain seq x y z
N SER A 1 3.14 -18.88 11.22
CA SER A 1 2.50 -19.68 12.28
C SER A 1 2.72 -19.01 13.64
N THR A 2 1.66 -18.63 14.33
CA THR A 2 1.69 -17.94 15.64
C THR A 2 2.47 -18.73 16.70
N LEU A 3 2.38 -20.06 16.68
CA LEU A 3 3.13 -20.95 17.58
C LEU A 3 4.65 -20.84 17.32
N GLY A 4 5.08 -20.88 16.07
CA GLY A 4 6.50 -20.78 15.72
C GLY A 4 7.11 -19.42 16.10
N ALA A 5 6.34 -18.33 16.06
CA ALA A 5 6.81 -17.01 16.47
C ALA A 5 7.09 -16.96 17.99
N VAL A 6 6.27 -17.62 18.82
CA VAL A 6 6.49 -17.71 20.27
C VAL A 6 7.74 -18.56 20.59
N ASP A 7 7.91 -19.68 19.91
CA ASP A 7 9.08 -20.56 20.11
C ASP A 7 10.39 -19.84 19.72
N VAL A 8 10.36 -19.11 18.62
CA VAL A 8 11.50 -18.30 18.16
C VAL A 8 11.83 -17.17 19.13
N ALA A 9 10.84 -16.46 19.68
CA ALA A 9 11.08 -15.44 20.67
C ALA A 9 11.78 -16.01 21.91
N ASN A 10 11.35 -17.18 22.38
CA ASN A 10 12.00 -17.88 23.50
C ASN A 10 13.43 -18.36 23.15
N PHE A 11 13.65 -18.80 21.91
CA PHE A 11 14.98 -19.16 21.42
C PHE A 11 15.91 -17.96 21.39
N CYS A 12 15.49 -16.83 20.79
CA CYS A 12 16.26 -15.60 20.71
C CYS A 12 16.68 -15.09 22.09
N LYS A 13 15.74 -15.10 23.05
CA LYS A 13 16.03 -14.71 24.43
C LYS A 13 17.09 -15.59 25.09
N ARG A 14 17.04 -16.91 24.90
CA ARG A 14 18.02 -17.87 25.44
C ARG A 14 19.43 -17.68 24.84
N HIS A 15 19.49 -17.20 23.60
CA HIS A 15 20.75 -17.01 22.88
C HIS A 15 21.25 -15.57 22.87
N ASN A 16 20.66 -14.68 23.68
CA ASN A 16 21.00 -13.26 23.77
C ASN A 16 20.99 -12.55 22.40
N VAL A 17 20.05 -12.90 21.52
CA VAL A 17 19.83 -12.19 20.27
C VAL A 17 19.28 -10.79 20.62
N PRO A 18 19.79 -9.71 20.00
CA PRO A 18 19.26 -8.36 20.22
C PRO A 18 17.76 -8.29 19.95
N ASP A 19 17.03 -7.45 20.71
CA ASP A 19 15.56 -7.37 20.64
C ASP A 19 15.04 -7.04 19.24
N ASP A 20 15.71 -6.14 18.51
CA ASP A 20 15.35 -5.76 17.15
C ASP A 20 15.49 -6.95 16.17
N ASP A 21 16.57 -7.71 16.29
CA ASP A 21 16.79 -8.92 15.47
C ASP A 21 15.81 -10.02 15.85
N ALA A 22 15.52 -10.19 17.14
CA ALA A 22 14.54 -11.15 17.63
C ALA A 22 13.13 -10.84 17.12
N ALA A 23 12.74 -9.56 17.10
CA ALA A 23 11.47 -9.10 16.53
C ALA A 23 11.39 -9.37 15.02
N MET A 24 12.48 -9.11 14.29
CA MET A 24 12.59 -9.39 12.85
C MET A 24 12.45 -10.89 12.57
N ILE A 25 13.16 -11.74 13.30
CA ILE A 25 13.10 -13.20 13.13
C ILE A 25 11.70 -13.71 13.43
N ALA A 26 11.06 -13.24 14.49
CA ALA A 26 9.69 -13.62 14.84
C ALA A 26 8.71 -13.22 13.73
N TRP A 27 8.83 -12.01 13.19
CA TRP A 27 8.03 -11.53 12.07
C TRP A 27 8.24 -12.40 10.80
N LEU A 28 9.48 -12.76 10.49
CA LEU A 28 9.80 -13.63 9.35
C LEU A 28 9.17 -15.02 9.50
N VAL A 29 9.25 -15.62 10.69
CA VAL A 29 8.63 -16.92 10.97
C VAL A 29 7.10 -16.85 10.87
N GLU A 30 6.51 -15.75 11.30
CA GLU A 30 5.06 -15.56 11.17
C GLU A 30 4.63 -15.41 9.71
N ASN A 31 5.41 -14.70 8.91
CA ASN A 31 5.06 -14.28 7.55
C ASN A 31 5.79 -15.06 6.44
N HIS A 32 6.50 -16.16 6.74
CA HIS A 32 7.34 -16.88 5.76
C HIS A 32 6.60 -17.32 4.48
N LEU A 33 5.29 -17.60 4.57
CA LEU A 33 4.46 -17.97 3.42
C LEU A 33 3.84 -16.78 2.68
N LEU A 34 3.88 -15.58 3.26
CA LEU A 34 3.14 -14.40 2.75
C LEU A 34 3.52 -14.11 1.30
N MET A 35 4.81 -14.03 1.00
CA MET A 35 5.27 -13.70 -0.34
C MET A 35 4.91 -14.77 -1.38
N SER A 36 5.04 -16.05 -1.03
CA SER A 36 4.68 -17.15 -1.93
C SER A 36 3.18 -17.23 -2.18
N VAL A 37 2.36 -16.92 -1.18
CA VAL A 37 0.90 -16.88 -1.31
C VAL A 37 0.46 -15.72 -2.20
N VAL A 38 0.99 -14.52 -1.99
CA VAL A 38 0.65 -13.35 -2.81
C VAL A 38 1.07 -13.58 -4.26
N ALA A 39 2.31 -14.01 -4.50
CA ALA A 39 2.82 -14.24 -5.86
C ALA A 39 2.03 -15.30 -6.64
N GLN A 40 1.49 -16.33 -5.99
CA GLN A 40 0.84 -17.45 -6.68
C GLN A 40 -0.69 -17.34 -6.72
N ARG A 41 -1.32 -16.51 -5.86
CA ARG A 41 -2.79 -16.47 -5.70
C ARG A 41 -3.41 -15.12 -5.95
N ARG A 42 -2.61 -14.06 -6.07
CA ARG A 42 -3.09 -12.70 -6.30
C ARG A 42 -2.55 -12.18 -7.64
N ASP A 43 -3.24 -11.22 -8.21
CA ASP A 43 -2.73 -10.49 -9.39
C ASP A 43 -1.67 -9.50 -8.92
N ILE A 44 -0.40 -9.82 -9.17
CA ILE A 44 0.74 -8.97 -8.78
C ILE A 44 0.85 -7.69 -9.62
N TYR A 45 0.07 -7.56 -10.70
CA TYR A 45 0.00 -6.34 -11.52
C TYR A 45 -1.07 -5.38 -11.04
N ASP A 46 -1.92 -5.80 -10.09
CA ASP A 46 -2.88 -4.93 -9.44
C ASP A 46 -2.18 -4.01 -8.42
N PRO A 47 -2.25 -2.67 -8.59
CA PRO A 47 -1.64 -1.71 -7.67
C PRO A 47 -2.13 -1.84 -6.21
N GLU A 48 -3.39 -2.27 -5.99
CA GLU A 48 -3.91 -2.48 -4.64
C GLU A 48 -3.20 -3.65 -3.97
N VAL A 49 -2.99 -4.76 -4.68
CA VAL A 49 -2.27 -5.93 -4.17
C VAL A 49 -0.84 -5.59 -3.79
N ILE A 50 -0.15 -4.79 -4.62
CA ILE A 50 1.21 -4.32 -4.33
C ILE A 50 1.22 -3.38 -3.12
N SER A 51 0.26 -2.47 -3.01
CA SER A 51 0.15 -1.54 -1.87
C SER A 51 -0.13 -2.28 -0.55
N GLU A 52 -1.05 -3.25 -0.54
CA GLU A 52 -1.33 -4.11 0.62
C GLU A 52 -0.09 -4.90 1.04
N PHE A 53 0.60 -5.51 0.08
CA PHE A 53 1.81 -6.29 0.36
C PHE A 53 2.95 -5.40 0.87
N ALA A 54 3.19 -4.22 0.26
CA ALA A 54 4.17 -3.24 0.73
C ALA A 54 3.87 -2.77 2.16
N SER A 55 2.59 -2.54 2.48
CA SER A 55 2.13 -2.16 3.83
C SER A 55 2.36 -3.26 4.86
N ALA A 56 2.19 -4.53 4.48
CA ALA A 56 2.46 -5.67 5.34
C ALA A 56 3.97 -5.86 5.59
N VAL A 57 4.79 -5.66 4.57
CA VAL A 57 6.25 -5.80 4.63
C VAL A 57 6.93 -4.63 5.33
N ARG A 58 6.41 -3.42 5.21
CA ARG A 58 6.79 -2.17 5.91
C ARG A 58 8.14 -1.55 5.53
N SER A 59 9.17 -2.33 5.21
CA SER A 59 10.50 -1.80 4.90
C SER A 59 11.27 -2.66 3.91
N HIS A 60 12.28 -2.07 3.26
CA HIS A 60 13.20 -2.80 2.39
C HIS A 60 13.92 -3.95 3.10
N ASN A 61 14.28 -3.78 4.37
CA ASN A 61 14.95 -4.83 5.12
C ASN A 61 14.04 -6.05 5.32
N HIS A 62 12.78 -5.84 5.69
CA HIS A 62 11.79 -6.92 5.78
C HIS A 62 11.56 -7.58 4.42
N LEU A 63 11.46 -6.80 3.34
CA LEU A 63 11.28 -7.31 1.99
C LEU A 63 12.45 -8.20 1.55
N ASN A 64 13.69 -7.74 1.77
CA ASN A 64 14.90 -8.47 1.39
C ASN A 64 15.01 -9.81 2.13
N LEU A 65 14.78 -9.79 3.43
CA LEU A 65 14.86 -10.99 4.26
C LEU A 65 13.72 -11.97 3.95
N LEU A 66 12.49 -11.46 3.75
CA LEU A 66 11.34 -12.29 3.37
C LEU A 66 11.54 -12.93 2.00
N TYR A 67 12.05 -12.20 1.02
CA TYR A 67 12.37 -12.73 -0.31
C TYR A 67 13.42 -13.84 -0.22
N THR A 68 14.51 -13.59 0.48
CA THR A 68 15.60 -14.57 0.67
C THR A 68 15.08 -15.83 1.37
N LEU A 69 14.31 -15.66 2.45
CA LEU A 69 13.71 -16.77 3.20
C LEU A 69 12.75 -17.58 2.31
N THR A 70 11.88 -16.91 1.54
CA THR A 70 10.95 -17.57 0.63
C THR A 70 11.67 -18.42 -0.42
N LEU A 71 12.76 -17.88 -1.01
CA LEU A 71 13.59 -18.65 -1.97
C LEU A 71 14.23 -19.87 -1.31
N ALA A 72 14.79 -19.71 -0.12
CA ALA A 72 15.43 -20.79 0.63
C ALA A 72 14.42 -21.88 1.01
N ASP A 73 13.25 -21.48 1.51
CA ASP A 73 12.18 -22.40 1.95
C ASP A 73 11.67 -23.26 0.78
N ILE A 74 11.35 -22.66 -0.36
CA ILE A 74 10.85 -23.37 -1.53
C ILE A 74 11.91 -24.38 -2.03
N ARG A 75 13.19 -23.99 -2.10
CA ARG A 75 14.27 -24.86 -2.56
C ARG A 75 14.59 -25.98 -1.59
N ALA A 76 14.52 -25.71 -0.28
CA ALA A 76 14.78 -26.71 0.75
C ALA A 76 13.67 -27.74 0.88
N THR A 77 12.42 -27.35 0.58
CA THR A 77 11.25 -28.22 0.75
C THR A 77 11.16 -29.25 -0.37
N ASN A 78 11.33 -28.87 -1.62
CA ASN A 78 11.29 -29.76 -2.77
C ASN A 78 11.85 -29.09 -4.02
N ASP A 79 12.92 -29.61 -4.59
CA ASP A 79 13.55 -29.09 -5.81
C ASP A 79 12.60 -29.04 -7.01
N ASN A 80 11.61 -29.95 -7.09
CA ASN A 80 10.62 -29.97 -8.17
C ASN A 80 9.58 -28.83 -8.05
N LEU A 81 9.47 -28.17 -6.89
CA LEU A 81 8.57 -27.03 -6.71
C LEU A 81 9.16 -25.73 -7.27
N TRP A 82 10.46 -25.70 -7.50
CA TRP A 82 11.15 -24.56 -8.10
C TRP A 82 11.12 -24.65 -9.63
N ASN A 83 10.64 -23.61 -10.28
CA ASN A 83 10.68 -23.45 -11.72
C ASN A 83 10.86 -21.97 -12.10
N ASP A 84 11.24 -21.71 -13.35
CA ASP A 84 11.52 -20.37 -13.87
C ASP A 84 10.32 -19.44 -13.77
N TRP A 85 9.10 -19.97 -13.90
CA TRP A 85 7.88 -19.19 -13.78
C TRP A 85 7.68 -18.66 -12.35
N LYS A 86 7.83 -19.52 -11.33
CA LYS A 86 7.77 -19.09 -9.92
C LYS A 86 8.89 -18.12 -9.57
N ALA A 87 10.10 -18.37 -10.07
CA ALA A 87 11.23 -17.48 -9.89
C ALA A 87 10.92 -16.08 -10.44
N SER A 88 10.35 -16.01 -11.64
CA SER A 88 9.96 -14.75 -12.27
C SER A 88 8.87 -14.02 -11.49
N LEU A 89 7.82 -14.71 -11.06
CA LEU A 89 6.73 -14.10 -10.27
C LEU A 89 7.24 -13.53 -8.94
N LEU A 90 8.05 -14.28 -8.20
CA LEU A 90 8.60 -13.83 -6.92
C LEU A 90 9.52 -12.61 -7.11
N ARG A 91 10.35 -12.65 -8.17
CA ARG A 91 11.22 -11.52 -8.50
C ARG A 91 10.42 -10.29 -8.90
N GLU A 92 9.37 -10.46 -9.68
CA GLU A 92 8.52 -9.35 -10.12
C GLU A 92 7.78 -8.71 -8.96
N LEU A 93 7.16 -9.52 -8.08
CA LEU A 93 6.56 -9.05 -6.84
C LEU A 93 7.56 -8.28 -5.98
N TYR A 94 8.80 -8.80 -5.83
CA TYR A 94 9.86 -8.12 -5.10
C TYR A 94 10.17 -6.73 -5.68
N LEU A 95 10.39 -6.62 -7.01
CA LEU A 95 10.74 -5.37 -7.67
C LEU A 95 9.61 -4.34 -7.63
N MET A 96 8.36 -4.79 -7.81
CA MET A 96 7.20 -3.90 -7.72
C MET A 96 6.99 -3.39 -6.30
N THR A 97 7.16 -4.25 -5.30
CA THR A 97 7.08 -3.87 -3.89
C THR A 97 8.21 -2.92 -3.48
N GLN A 98 9.43 -3.16 -3.98
CA GLN A 98 10.56 -2.25 -3.76
C GLN A 98 10.23 -0.84 -4.25
N LYS A 99 9.70 -0.72 -5.48
CA LYS A 99 9.26 0.57 -6.03
C LYS A 99 8.13 1.20 -5.21
N ALA A 100 7.19 0.39 -4.73
CA ALA A 100 6.11 0.88 -3.89
C ALA A 100 6.61 1.41 -2.53
N LEU A 101 7.60 0.75 -1.92
CA LEU A 101 8.26 1.22 -0.70
C LEU A 101 9.08 2.49 -0.94
N ASP A 102 9.81 2.58 -2.07
CA ASP A 102 10.55 3.78 -2.47
C ASP A 102 9.60 4.97 -2.68
N ASN A 103 8.47 4.72 -3.33
CA ASN A 103 7.45 5.74 -3.61
C ASN A 103 6.53 6.00 -2.41
N GLY A 104 6.52 5.14 -1.42
CA GLY A 104 5.54 5.17 -0.33
C GLY A 104 5.51 6.48 0.44
N LEU A 105 6.65 7.11 0.68
CA LEU A 105 6.74 8.46 1.25
C LEU A 105 6.45 9.56 0.21
N GLN A 106 6.87 9.37 -1.04
CA GLN A 106 6.63 10.33 -2.12
C GLN A 106 5.19 10.23 -2.67
N CYS A 107 4.60 9.04 -2.73
CA CYS A 107 3.24 8.85 -3.24
C CYS A 107 2.19 9.50 -2.32
N GLN A 108 2.38 9.44 -1.01
CA GLN A 108 1.46 10.09 -0.06
C GLN A 108 1.56 11.61 -0.11
N VAL A 109 2.78 12.14 -0.27
CA VAL A 109 3.00 13.58 -0.48
C VAL A 109 2.42 14.01 -1.83
N THR A 110 2.68 13.26 -2.91
CA THR A 110 2.18 13.56 -4.26
C THR A 110 0.65 13.41 -4.35
N LEU A 111 0.05 12.47 -3.63
CA LEU A 111 -1.40 12.29 -3.56
C LEU A 111 -2.04 13.49 -2.84
N ASN A 112 -1.53 13.86 -1.68
CA ASN A 112 -1.99 15.02 -0.93
C ASN A 112 -1.81 16.33 -1.71
N GLU A 113 -0.71 16.47 -2.42
CA GLU A 113 -0.45 17.62 -3.31
C GLU A 113 -1.43 17.66 -4.50
N ARG A 114 -1.75 16.50 -5.10
CA ARG A 114 -2.76 16.42 -6.18
C ARG A 114 -4.16 16.75 -5.68
N VAL A 115 -4.56 16.21 -4.54
CA VAL A 115 -5.84 16.52 -3.90
C VAL A 115 -5.93 18.03 -3.62
N ALA A 116 -4.91 18.60 -2.98
CA ALA A 116 -4.86 20.04 -2.68
C ALA A 116 -4.92 20.89 -3.96
N THR A 117 -4.18 20.52 -4.99
CA THR A 117 -4.16 21.20 -6.29
C THR A 117 -5.52 21.12 -6.97
N HIS A 118 -6.15 19.94 -7.04
CA HIS A 118 -7.47 19.79 -7.64
C HIS A 118 -8.55 20.53 -6.86
N LYS A 119 -8.53 20.48 -5.53
CA LYS A 119 -9.43 21.26 -4.67
C LYS A 119 -9.24 22.76 -4.90
N HIS A 120 -8.00 23.24 -4.99
CA HIS A 120 -7.70 24.64 -5.24
C HIS A 120 -8.22 25.12 -6.59
N GLN A 121 -7.91 24.40 -7.66
CA GLN A 121 -8.36 24.73 -9.01
C GLN A 121 -9.88 24.65 -9.16
N ALA A 122 -10.54 23.65 -8.59
CA ALA A 122 -11.98 23.55 -8.61
C ALA A 122 -12.64 24.72 -7.84
N ARG A 123 -12.04 25.14 -6.72
CA ARG A 123 -12.50 26.29 -5.93
C ARG A 123 -12.40 27.60 -6.70
N GLN A 124 -11.35 27.80 -7.49
CA GLN A 124 -11.23 28.98 -8.37
C GLN A 124 -12.39 29.05 -9.37
N ILE A 125 -12.71 27.93 -10.03
CA ILE A 125 -13.84 27.85 -10.98
C ILE A 125 -15.19 28.15 -10.28
N LEU A 126 -15.38 27.66 -9.06
CA LEU A 126 -16.60 27.91 -8.29
C LEU A 126 -16.73 29.36 -7.80
N GLN A 127 -15.60 30.01 -7.49
CA GLN A 127 -15.57 31.44 -7.15
C GLN A 127 -15.98 32.32 -8.34
N GLU A 128 -15.57 31.98 -9.57
CA GLU A 128 -16.03 32.67 -10.78
C GLU A 128 -17.54 32.54 -11.00
N ARG A 129 -18.16 31.49 -10.47
CA ARG A 129 -19.61 31.24 -10.52
C ARG A 129 -20.38 31.80 -9.34
N ALA A 130 -19.70 32.52 -8.43
CA ALA A 130 -20.26 33.07 -7.20
C ALA A 130 -20.89 32.05 -6.24
N THR A 131 -20.44 30.78 -6.29
CA THR A 131 -20.91 29.71 -5.40
C THR A 131 -20.45 29.99 -3.95
N ASN A 132 -21.34 29.78 -2.96
CA ASN A 132 -21.06 30.09 -1.56
C ASN A 132 -19.91 29.21 -1.01
N PRO A 133 -18.81 29.80 -0.49
CA PRO A 133 -17.67 29.04 0.02
C PRO A 133 -18.03 28.07 1.17
N THR A 134 -18.94 28.46 2.06
CA THR A 134 -19.35 27.64 3.20
C THR A 134 -20.07 26.36 2.74
N SER A 135 -20.90 26.47 1.70
CA SER A 135 -21.59 25.31 1.11
C SER A 135 -20.61 24.35 0.43
N ILE A 136 -19.56 24.88 -0.22
CA ILE A 136 -18.49 24.08 -0.81
C ILE A 136 -17.75 23.29 0.27
N ASP A 137 -17.34 23.93 1.36
CA ASP A 137 -16.60 23.27 2.45
C ASP A 137 -17.43 22.20 3.15
N THR A 138 -18.70 22.47 3.39
CA THR A 138 -19.64 21.50 3.98
C THR A 138 -19.83 20.28 3.07
N LEU A 139 -19.95 20.49 1.76
CA LEU A 139 -20.09 19.39 0.80
C LEU A 139 -18.81 18.57 0.69
N TRP A 140 -17.66 19.23 0.56
CA TRP A 140 -16.38 18.55 0.37
C TRP A 140 -15.89 17.81 1.61
N SER A 141 -16.37 18.17 2.81
CA SER A 141 -16.09 17.41 4.04
C SER A 141 -16.69 16.00 4.04
N ARG A 142 -17.65 15.72 3.13
CA ARG A 142 -18.30 14.41 2.97
C ARG A 142 -17.64 13.53 1.90
N PHE A 143 -16.66 14.06 1.17
CA PHE A 143 -15.98 13.35 0.10
C PHE A 143 -14.60 12.87 0.54
N ASP A 144 -14.26 11.63 0.17
CA ASP A 144 -12.94 11.06 0.37
C ASP A 144 -11.93 11.68 -0.61
N ASP A 145 -10.66 11.63 -0.25
CA ASP A 145 -9.58 12.16 -1.09
C ASP A 145 -9.51 11.46 -2.46
N ASP A 146 -9.91 10.19 -2.55
CA ASP A 146 -10.02 9.44 -3.80
C ASP A 146 -10.93 10.12 -4.83
N TYR A 147 -12.01 10.75 -4.38
CA TYR A 147 -12.87 11.53 -5.25
C TYR A 147 -12.11 12.66 -5.96
N PHE A 148 -11.30 13.42 -5.21
CA PHE A 148 -10.53 14.54 -5.74
C PHE A 148 -9.36 14.12 -6.63
N VAL A 149 -8.88 12.88 -6.49
CA VAL A 149 -7.86 12.30 -7.38
C VAL A 149 -8.46 11.82 -8.68
N ARG A 150 -9.65 11.20 -8.60
CA ARG A 150 -10.34 10.58 -9.75
C ARG A 150 -10.87 11.59 -10.76
N PHE A 151 -11.40 12.72 -10.30
CA PHE A 151 -12.06 13.70 -11.14
C PHE A 151 -11.16 14.90 -11.43
N LYS A 152 -11.30 15.49 -12.64
CA LYS A 152 -10.63 16.74 -13.00
C LYS A 152 -11.26 17.92 -12.25
N PRO A 153 -10.51 19.03 -12.01
CA PRO A 153 -11.03 20.21 -11.31
C PRO A 153 -12.31 20.78 -11.91
N THR A 154 -12.45 20.77 -13.22
CA THR A 154 -13.66 21.20 -13.93
C THR A 154 -14.87 20.33 -13.64
N GLN A 155 -14.67 19.00 -13.50
CA GLN A 155 -15.73 18.06 -13.15
C GLN A 155 -16.12 18.19 -11.67
N ILE A 156 -15.12 18.35 -10.80
CA ILE A 156 -15.35 18.59 -9.36
C ILE A 156 -16.19 19.86 -9.17
N ALA A 157 -15.82 20.95 -9.86
CA ALA A 157 -16.58 22.20 -9.80
C ALA A 157 -18.02 22.03 -10.34
N TRP A 158 -18.20 21.31 -11.43
CA TRP A 158 -19.53 21.04 -11.98
C TRP A 158 -20.37 20.18 -11.03
N HIS A 159 -19.83 19.06 -10.52
CA HIS A 159 -20.54 18.22 -9.55
C HIS A 159 -20.95 19.01 -8.31
N THR A 160 -20.03 19.86 -7.78
CA THR A 160 -20.27 20.68 -6.61
C THR A 160 -21.44 21.67 -6.85
N ASP A 161 -21.43 22.35 -7.99
CA ASP A 161 -22.43 23.34 -8.35
C ASP A 161 -23.84 22.70 -8.50
N GLU A 162 -23.92 21.53 -9.16
CA GLU A 162 -25.17 20.80 -9.34
C GLU A 162 -25.74 20.25 -8.02
N ILE A 163 -24.87 19.73 -7.14
CA ILE A 163 -25.32 19.20 -5.84
C ILE A 163 -25.81 20.33 -4.93
N ILE A 164 -25.14 21.49 -4.91
CA ILE A 164 -25.55 22.63 -4.11
C ILE A 164 -26.90 23.16 -4.60
N LYS A 165 -27.08 23.33 -5.93
CA LYS A 165 -28.38 23.77 -6.50
C LYS A 165 -29.51 22.83 -6.15
N ALA A 166 -29.28 21.51 -6.21
CA ALA A 166 -30.30 20.52 -5.88
C ALA A 166 -30.64 20.46 -4.38
N GLN A 167 -29.84 21.06 -3.50
CA GLN A 167 -30.14 21.18 -2.06
C GLN A 167 -30.90 22.46 -1.71
N ASP A 168 -30.90 23.46 -2.59
CA ASP A 168 -31.55 24.73 -2.42
C ASP A 168 -32.98 24.75 -3.04
N GLU A 169 -33.38 23.67 -3.77
CA GLU A 169 -34.75 23.41 -4.27
C GLU A 169 -35.59 22.59 -3.26
#